data_ba71f042e5065b2442116f651783a2ab
#
_entry.id   ba71f042e5065b2442116f651783a2ab
#
_cell.length_a   1.000
_cell.length_b   1.000
_cell.length_c   1.000
_cell.angle_alpha   90.00
_cell.angle_beta   90.00
_cell.angle_gamma   90.00
#
_symmetry.space_group_name_H-M   'P 1'
#
loop_
_entity.id
_entity.type
_entity.pdbx_description
1 polymer ?
#
loop_
_entity_poly.entity_id
_entity_poly.type
_entity_poly.pdbx_seq_one_letter_code
_entity_poly.pdbx_strand_id
1 'polypeptide(L)'
;MHVQDSRWSSAVASGATMSAASGGRPDGTRTTPLRVDAQRNLEHVLRAAREVFGELGYGAPMEDVARRARVGVGTVYRRFPSKDVLVRRIAEEETSRLTEQARAALGQEDEPWSALSRFLRTSVASGAGRLLPPQVLRVGVAEERGLPEHARLPQQRTQPAGELRLVSEERVEDDGGAAELLDVVGQLVERARAAGELRADVSVSDVLLVIATAAPSLPDAAQQAAASARLLDILLEGLRSRPS
;
A
#
# COMPACT_ATOMS: atom_id res chain seq x y z
N MET A 1 -25.01 9.67 66.11
CA MET A 1 -26.39 9.45 66.57
C MET A 1 -27.16 8.89 65.41
N HIS A 2 -27.42 7.67 65.58
CA HIS A 2 -28.51 6.76 65.24
C HIS A 2 -28.67 6.50 63.74
N VAL A 3 -28.35 5.32 63.26
CA VAL A 3 -28.76 3.92 63.59
C VAL A 3 -30.03 3.51 62.85
N GLN A 4 -29.80 2.44 62.00
CA GLN A 4 -30.70 1.28 61.81
C GLN A 4 -31.97 1.48 60.98
N ASP A 5 -32.53 0.54 60.28
CA ASP A 5 -32.31 -0.91 60.12
C ASP A 5 -33.12 -1.44 58.91
N SER A 6 -32.60 -2.44 58.31
CA SER A 6 -33.13 -3.71 57.82
C SER A 6 -34.63 -3.94 57.66
N ARG A 7 -35.02 -4.65 56.60
CA ARG A 7 -35.74 -5.94 56.54
C ARG A 7 -36.29 -6.17 55.11
N TRP A 8 -35.78 -7.13 54.43
CA TRP A 8 -36.15 -8.53 54.28
C TRP A 8 -37.66 -8.85 54.46
N SER A 9 -38.27 -9.33 53.38
CA SER A 9 -39.11 -10.52 53.44
C SER A 9 -39.47 -11.10 52.10
N SER A 10 -39.24 -12.36 52.00
CA SER A 10 -39.60 -13.31 50.95
C SER A 10 -41.12 -13.51 50.88
N ALA A 11 -41.62 -13.85 49.72
CA ALA A 11 -42.74 -14.79 49.58
C ALA A 11 -42.69 -15.50 48.27
N VAL A 12 -42.69 -16.80 48.36
CA VAL A 12 -42.72 -17.85 47.39
C VAL A 12 -44.14 -18.09 46.86
N ALA A 13 -44.18 -18.64 45.69
CA ALA A 13 -45.00 -19.78 45.26
C ALA A 13 -45.79 -19.64 43.99
N SER A 14 -45.42 -20.45 43.05
CA SER A 14 -46.18 -21.49 42.31
C SER A 14 -47.22 -21.10 41.28
N GLY A 15 -47.04 -21.69 40.11
CA GLY A 15 -48.09 -21.93 39.14
C GLY A 15 -47.58 -22.22 37.73
N ALA A 16 -47.43 -23.47 37.43
CA ALA A 16 -47.12 -24.01 36.11
C ALA A 16 -48.22 -23.67 35.08
N THR A 17 -47.84 -23.50 33.85
CA THR A 17 -48.41 -24.28 32.73
C THR A 17 -47.60 -24.08 31.44
N MET A 18 -47.33 -25.21 30.82
CA MET A 18 -46.70 -25.35 29.49
C MET A 18 -47.62 -24.75 28.40
N SER A 19 -46.97 -24.10 27.44
CA SER A 19 -47.45 -24.20 26.05
C SER A 19 -46.31 -24.00 25.08
N ALA A 20 -46.03 -24.99 24.33
CA ALA A 20 -45.14 -25.01 23.20
C ALA A 20 -45.78 -24.22 22.05
N ALA A 21 -45.05 -23.29 21.48
CA ALA A 21 -45.27 -22.84 20.11
C ALA A 21 -43.90 -22.56 19.46
N SER A 22 -43.64 -23.40 18.51
CA SER A 22 -42.72 -23.35 17.41
C SER A 22 -42.72 -21.95 16.75
N GLY A 23 -41.54 -21.48 16.35
CA GLY A 23 -41.57 -20.50 15.30
C GLY A 23 -40.36 -19.55 15.27
N GLY A 24 -39.44 -19.79 14.36
CA GLY A 24 -38.73 -18.70 13.71
C GLY A 24 -37.43 -18.23 14.32
N ARG A 25 -36.36 -18.87 13.97
CA ARG A 25 -35.01 -18.26 13.96
C ARG A 25 -34.98 -17.12 12.95
N PRO A 26 -34.67 -15.92 13.30
CA PRO A 26 -34.07 -14.99 12.38
C PRO A 26 -32.53 -15.06 12.56
N ASP A 27 -31.92 -15.98 11.84
CA ASP A 27 -30.45 -16.18 11.82
C ASP A 27 -29.79 -15.33 10.70
N GLY A 28 -30.25 -14.10 10.54
CA GLY A 28 -29.80 -13.21 9.46
C GLY A 28 -29.04 -11.95 9.88
N THR A 29 -29.02 -11.57 11.17
CA THR A 29 -28.59 -10.21 11.56
C THR A 29 -27.32 -10.15 12.38
N ARG A 30 -26.69 -11.25 12.75
CA ARG A 30 -25.46 -11.25 13.56
C ARG A 30 -24.14 -11.31 12.77
N THR A 31 -24.20 -11.58 11.48
CA THR A 31 -22.97 -11.69 10.64
C THR A 31 -22.50 -10.37 10.08
N THR A 32 -23.35 -9.36 9.94
CA THR A 32 -23.03 -8.06 9.35
C THR A 32 -22.12 -7.20 10.26
N PRO A 33 -22.37 -7.06 11.58
CA PRO A 33 -21.49 -6.28 12.46
C PRO A 33 -20.08 -6.87 12.56
N LEU A 34 -19.94 -8.21 12.70
CA LEU A 34 -18.67 -8.88 12.82
C LEU A 34 -17.79 -8.75 11.55
N ARG A 35 -18.40 -8.71 10.37
CA ARG A 35 -17.68 -8.48 9.11
C ARG A 35 -17.21 -7.04 8.99
N VAL A 36 -18.02 -6.08 9.38
CA VAL A 36 -17.66 -4.66 9.39
C VAL A 36 -16.52 -4.40 10.38
N ASP A 37 -16.57 -4.98 11.57
CA ASP A 37 -15.49 -4.84 12.55
C ASP A 37 -14.20 -5.51 12.10
N ALA A 38 -14.29 -6.68 11.45
CA ALA A 38 -13.13 -7.35 10.84
C ALA A 38 -12.50 -6.52 9.71
N GLN A 39 -13.32 -5.86 8.89
CA GLN A 39 -12.85 -4.98 7.83
C GLN A 39 -12.16 -3.74 8.39
N ARG A 40 -12.76 -3.07 9.37
CA ARG A 40 -12.15 -1.92 10.06
C ARG A 40 -10.82 -2.28 10.72
N ASN A 41 -10.76 -3.44 11.38
CA ASN A 41 -9.52 -3.94 11.97
C ASN A 41 -8.43 -4.16 10.91
N LEU A 42 -8.79 -4.69 9.74
CA LEU A 42 -7.86 -4.86 8.62
C LEU A 42 -7.30 -3.52 8.16
N GLU A 43 -8.16 -2.54 7.92
CA GLU A 43 -7.77 -1.19 7.53
C GLU A 43 -6.86 -0.51 8.57
N HIS A 44 -7.15 -0.72 9.87
CA HIS A 44 -6.30 -0.21 10.95
C HIS A 44 -4.91 -0.84 10.95
N VAL A 45 -4.82 -2.17 10.72
CA VAL A 45 -3.52 -2.87 10.64
C VAL A 45 -2.74 -2.41 9.42
N LEU A 46 -3.35 -2.32 8.25
CA LEU A 46 -2.69 -1.85 7.02
C LEU A 46 -2.20 -0.40 7.14
N ARG A 47 -3.01 0.48 7.72
CA ARG A 47 -2.59 1.87 7.98
C ARG A 47 -1.40 1.92 8.93
N ALA A 48 -1.47 1.22 10.06
CA ALA A 48 -0.38 1.16 11.03
C ALA A 48 0.90 0.58 10.41
N ALA A 49 0.77 -0.43 9.55
CA ALA A 49 1.90 -1.01 8.84
C ALA A 49 2.55 -0.03 7.87
N ARG A 50 1.76 0.74 7.10
CA ARG A 50 2.29 1.81 6.24
C ARG A 50 3.06 2.87 7.04
N GLU A 51 2.53 3.28 8.19
CA GLU A 51 3.20 4.25 9.07
C GLU A 51 4.53 3.67 9.58
N VAL A 52 4.51 2.46 10.16
CA VAL A 52 5.70 1.82 10.72
C VAL A 52 6.77 1.55 9.67
N PHE A 53 6.39 0.97 8.52
CA PHE A 53 7.34 0.70 7.45
C PHE A 53 7.82 1.97 6.73
N GLY A 54 6.99 3.01 6.69
CA GLY A 54 7.39 4.32 6.18
C GLY A 54 8.39 5.05 7.08
N GLU A 55 8.30 4.86 8.41
CA GLU A 55 9.19 5.47 9.40
C GLU A 55 10.47 4.66 9.61
N LEU A 56 10.35 3.34 9.76
CA LEU A 56 11.43 2.44 10.18
C LEU A 56 11.97 1.55 9.05
N GLY A 57 11.35 1.63 7.87
CA GLY A 57 11.65 0.76 6.74
C GLY A 57 11.04 -0.63 6.88
N TYR A 58 11.16 -1.43 5.82
CA TYR A 58 10.64 -2.81 5.81
C TYR A 58 11.32 -3.76 6.82
N GLY A 59 12.43 -3.32 7.44
CA GLY A 59 13.09 -4.05 8.52
C GLY A 59 12.28 -4.13 9.82
N ALA A 60 11.33 -3.21 10.06
CA ALA A 60 10.55 -3.12 11.29
C ALA A 60 9.85 -4.44 11.65
N PRO A 61 9.78 -4.81 12.94
CA PRO A 61 9.10 -6.02 13.38
C PRO A 61 7.58 -5.89 13.34
N MET A 62 6.87 -7.03 13.22
CA MET A 62 5.40 -7.10 13.21
C MET A 62 4.78 -6.63 14.54
N GLU A 63 5.52 -6.73 15.62
CA GLU A 63 5.15 -6.26 16.95
C GLU A 63 4.96 -4.73 16.99
N ASP A 64 5.76 -3.97 16.23
CA ASP A 64 5.61 -2.53 16.12
C ASP A 64 4.35 -2.16 15.35
N VAL A 65 4.02 -2.91 14.31
CA VAL A 65 2.75 -2.78 13.58
C VAL A 65 1.56 -3.05 14.51
N ALA A 66 1.60 -4.13 15.28
CA ALA A 66 0.54 -4.49 16.23
C ALA A 66 0.36 -3.40 17.29
N ARG A 67 1.46 -2.88 17.82
CA ARG A 67 1.48 -1.80 18.83
C ARG A 67 0.87 -0.51 18.24
N ARG A 68 1.27 -0.13 17.04
CA ARG A 68 0.74 1.06 16.33
C ARG A 68 -0.73 0.91 16.01
N ALA A 69 -1.17 -0.28 15.58
CA ALA A 69 -2.57 -0.61 15.30
C ALA A 69 -3.43 -0.78 16.56
N ARG A 70 -2.82 -0.86 17.75
CA ARG A 70 -3.47 -1.13 19.04
C ARG A 70 -4.22 -2.45 19.05
N VAL A 71 -3.66 -3.47 18.42
CA VAL A 71 -4.20 -4.84 18.41
C VAL A 71 -3.17 -5.83 18.97
N GLY A 72 -3.63 -7.02 19.38
CA GLY A 72 -2.70 -8.08 19.76
C GLY A 72 -1.89 -8.58 18.57
N VAL A 73 -0.61 -8.88 18.75
CA VAL A 73 0.28 -9.39 17.70
C VAL A 73 -0.27 -10.67 17.04
N GLY A 74 -0.92 -11.55 17.82
CA GLY A 74 -1.61 -12.73 17.29
C GLY A 74 -2.76 -12.41 16.34
N THR A 75 -3.39 -11.22 16.46
CA THR A 75 -4.43 -10.76 15.53
C THR A 75 -3.80 -10.37 14.19
N VAL A 76 -2.62 -9.75 14.20
CA VAL A 76 -1.88 -9.41 12.99
C VAL A 76 -1.42 -10.69 12.28
N TYR A 77 -0.79 -11.63 12.97
CA TYR A 77 -0.32 -12.89 12.39
C TYR A 77 -1.45 -13.81 11.88
N ARG A 78 -2.63 -13.77 12.50
CA ARG A 78 -3.80 -14.50 12.00
C ARG A 78 -4.26 -13.99 10.64
N ARG A 79 -4.10 -12.69 10.38
CA ARG A 79 -4.51 -12.06 9.12
C ARG A 79 -3.39 -12.09 8.08
N PHE A 80 -2.15 -11.90 8.53
CA PHE A 80 -0.94 -11.87 7.71
C PHE A 80 0.05 -12.88 8.30
N PRO A 81 0.10 -14.11 7.79
CA PRO A 81 0.92 -15.18 8.34
C PRO A 81 2.42 -14.89 8.38
N SER A 82 2.89 -13.99 7.52
CA SER A 82 4.27 -13.50 7.55
C SER A 82 4.33 -12.00 7.27
N LYS A 83 5.48 -11.39 7.56
CA LYS A 83 5.77 -10.01 7.22
C LYS A 83 5.74 -9.78 5.71
N ASP A 84 6.24 -10.74 4.94
CA ASP A 84 6.26 -10.64 3.48
C ASP A 84 4.86 -10.57 2.88
N VAL A 85 3.90 -11.33 3.43
CA VAL A 85 2.48 -11.24 3.03
C VAL A 85 1.90 -9.86 3.33
N LEU A 86 2.22 -9.28 4.49
CA LEU A 86 1.78 -7.92 4.84
C LEU A 86 2.41 -6.87 3.92
N VAL A 87 3.72 -6.97 3.68
CA VAL A 87 4.46 -6.05 2.80
C VAL A 87 3.93 -6.12 1.37
N ARG A 88 3.71 -7.33 0.83
CA ARG A 88 3.10 -7.54 -0.49
C ARG A 88 1.74 -6.87 -0.58
N ARG A 89 0.88 -7.11 0.41
CA ARG A 89 -0.45 -6.49 0.43
C ARG A 89 -0.40 -4.95 0.41
N ILE A 90 0.54 -4.36 1.14
CA ILE A 90 0.75 -2.91 1.14
C ILE A 90 1.24 -2.44 -0.23
N ALA A 91 2.20 -3.15 -0.83
CA ALA A 91 2.73 -2.82 -2.14
C ALA A 91 1.65 -2.86 -3.24
N GLU A 92 0.78 -3.88 -3.22
CA GLU A 92 -0.38 -3.99 -4.12
C GLU A 92 -1.33 -2.79 -3.97
N GLU A 93 -1.67 -2.41 -2.74
CA GLU A 93 -2.55 -1.27 -2.48
C GLU A 93 -1.92 0.07 -2.88
N GLU A 94 -0.61 0.24 -2.68
CA GLU A 94 0.10 1.45 -3.12
C GLU A 94 0.17 1.54 -4.65
N THR A 95 0.45 0.44 -5.31
CA THR A 95 0.46 0.34 -6.77
C THR A 95 -0.91 0.66 -7.36
N SER A 96 -1.98 0.05 -6.83
CA SER A 96 -3.36 0.33 -7.25
C SER A 96 -3.72 1.80 -7.06
N ARG A 97 -3.38 2.39 -5.92
CA ARG A 97 -3.62 3.82 -5.64
C ARG A 97 -2.92 4.73 -6.63
N LEU A 98 -1.65 4.45 -6.94
CA LEU A 98 -0.89 5.24 -7.92
C LEU A 98 -1.49 5.11 -9.32
N THR A 99 -1.92 3.93 -9.71
CA THR A 99 -2.60 3.69 -10.99
C THR A 99 -3.89 4.52 -11.09
N GLU A 100 -4.70 4.53 -10.03
CA GLU A 100 -5.92 5.34 -9.99
C GLU A 100 -5.62 6.84 -10.06
N GLN A 101 -4.59 7.33 -9.35
CA GLN A 101 -4.17 8.72 -9.41
C GLN A 101 -3.65 9.12 -10.79
N ALA A 102 -2.89 8.25 -11.45
CA ALA A 102 -2.40 8.49 -12.81
C ALA A 102 -3.56 8.53 -13.82
N ARG A 103 -4.53 7.61 -13.72
CA ARG A 103 -5.75 7.63 -14.55
C ARG A 103 -6.58 8.89 -14.32
N ALA A 104 -6.75 9.29 -13.07
CA ALA A 104 -7.46 10.51 -12.74
C ALA A 104 -6.77 11.75 -13.34
N ALA A 105 -5.46 11.83 -13.29
CA ALA A 105 -4.70 12.91 -13.90
C ALA A 105 -4.85 12.95 -15.43
N LEU A 106 -4.79 11.77 -16.09
CA LEU A 106 -5.02 11.65 -17.53
C LEU A 106 -6.41 12.09 -17.97
N GLY A 107 -7.43 11.80 -17.16
CA GLY A 107 -8.82 12.09 -17.49
C GLY A 107 -9.30 13.49 -17.08
N GLN A 108 -8.57 14.19 -16.21
CA GLN A 108 -8.99 15.50 -15.66
C GLN A 108 -8.22 16.69 -16.23
N GLU A 109 -7.05 16.45 -16.83
CA GLU A 109 -6.16 17.49 -17.35
C GLU A 109 -5.95 17.29 -18.85
N ASP A 110 -6.30 18.30 -19.63
CA ASP A 110 -6.08 18.30 -21.07
C ASP A 110 -4.62 18.61 -21.43
N GLU A 111 -3.96 19.48 -20.68
CA GLU A 111 -2.57 19.85 -20.90
C GLU A 111 -1.62 18.76 -20.35
N PRO A 112 -0.70 18.25 -21.18
CA PRO A 112 0.15 17.11 -20.83
C PRO A 112 1.03 17.34 -19.59
N TRP A 113 1.66 18.52 -19.47
CA TRP A 113 2.46 18.85 -18.29
C TRP A 113 1.62 19.00 -17.04
N SER A 114 0.43 19.58 -17.15
CA SER A 114 -0.50 19.71 -16.04
C SER A 114 -0.92 18.34 -15.51
N ALA A 115 -1.23 17.39 -16.40
CA ALA A 115 -1.55 16.02 -16.05
C ALA A 115 -0.40 15.33 -15.29
N LEU A 116 0.82 15.37 -15.81
CA LEU A 116 1.99 14.75 -15.18
C LEU A 116 2.32 15.41 -13.84
N SER A 117 2.34 16.74 -13.77
CA SER A 117 2.63 17.47 -12.54
C SER A 117 1.55 17.26 -11.46
N ARG A 118 0.27 17.18 -11.85
CA ARG A 118 -0.83 16.83 -10.94
C ARG A 118 -0.66 15.43 -10.36
N PHE A 119 -0.35 14.45 -11.21
CA PHE A 119 -0.08 13.09 -10.76
C PHE A 119 1.04 13.06 -9.72
N LEU A 120 2.19 13.69 -10.02
CA LEU A 120 3.32 13.76 -9.10
C LEU A 120 2.96 14.45 -7.78
N ARG A 121 2.27 15.61 -7.82
CA ARG A 121 1.84 16.33 -6.62
C ARG A 121 0.89 15.52 -5.76
N THR A 122 -0.10 14.88 -6.36
CA THR A 122 -1.09 14.07 -5.64
C THR A 122 -0.44 12.83 -5.01
N SER A 123 0.46 12.17 -5.75
CA SER A 123 1.16 10.98 -5.29
C SER A 123 2.09 11.28 -4.11
N VAL A 124 2.88 12.36 -4.19
CA VAL A 124 3.77 12.78 -3.10
C VAL A 124 2.97 13.24 -1.88
N ALA A 125 1.90 14.02 -2.07
CA ALA A 125 1.05 14.50 -0.98
C ALA A 125 0.35 13.34 -0.24
N SER A 126 -0.03 12.28 -0.95
CA SER A 126 -0.61 11.06 -0.35
C SER A 126 0.41 10.15 0.33
N GLY A 127 1.71 10.42 0.17
CA GLY A 127 2.80 9.57 0.67
C GLY A 127 2.93 8.22 -0.04
N ALA A 128 2.33 8.08 -1.22
CA ALA A 128 2.24 6.82 -1.95
C ALA A 128 3.60 6.25 -2.40
N GLY A 129 4.62 7.07 -2.54
CA GLY A 129 5.91 6.62 -3.05
C GLY A 129 6.81 5.87 -2.07
N ARG A 130 6.55 5.99 -0.76
CA ARG A 130 7.45 5.45 0.30
C ARG A 130 7.50 3.93 0.34
N LEU A 131 6.46 3.28 -0.15
CA LEU A 131 6.25 1.85 -0.04
C LEU A 131 6.12 1.17 -1.40
N LEU A 132 6.61 1.84 -2.46
CA LEU A 132 6.70 1.23 -3.79
C LEU A 132 7.62 0.01 -3.74
N PRO A 133 7.19 -1.11 -4.32
CA PRO A 133 8.03 -2.29 -4.40
C PRO A 133 9.28 -1.99 -5.25
N PRO A 134 10.47 -2.46 -4.84
CA PRO A 134 11.71 -2.21 -5.56
C PRO A 134 11.69 -2.65 -7.03
N GLN A 135 10.82 -3.60 -7.36
CA GLN A 135 10.62 -4.10 -8.72
C GLN A 135 10.14 -3.01 -9.68
N VAL A 136 9.23 -2.13 -9.23
CA VAL A 136 8.68 -1.02 -10.03
C VAL A 136 9.74 0.04 -10.31
N LEU A 137 10.72 0.20 -9.41
CA LEU A 137 11.81 1.16 -9.55
C LEU A 137 12.99 0.62 -10.40
N ARG A 138 13.04 -0.68 -10.67
CA ARG A 138 14.15 -1.34 -11.40
C ARG A 138 13.98 -1.40 -12.91
N VAL A 139 12.78 -1.20 -13.42
CA VAL A 139 12.47 -1.40 -14.85
C VAL A 139 13.31 -0.50 -15.75
N GLY A 140 13.59 0.75 -15.34
CA GLY A 140 14.44 1.66 -16.12
C GLY A 140 15.95 1.37 -16.09
N VAL A 141 16.44 0.70 -15.05
CA VAL A 141 17.87 0.40 -14.91
C VAL A 141 18.30 -0.81 -15.75
N ALA A 142 17.36 -1.67 -16.12
CA ALA A 142 17.64 -2.85 -16.95
C ALA A 142 17.79 -2.53 -18.44
N GLU A 143 17.07 -1.51 -18.94
CA GLU A 143 17.12 -1.14 -20.37
C GLU A 143 18.36 -0.33 -20.75
N GLU A 144 18.94 0.48 -19.81
CA GLU A 144 20.17 1.24 -20.09
C GLU A 144 21.45 0.41 -19.99
N ARG A 145 21.41 -0.76 -19.35
CA ARG A 145 22.51 -1.71 -19.35
C ARG A 145 22.28 -2.79 -20.41
N GLY A 146 22.36 -2.41 -21.66
CA GLY A 146 22.65 -3.32 -22.76
C GLY A 146 24.00 -4.01 -22.50
N LEU A 147 24.00 -5.04 -21.66
CA LEU A 147 25.15 -5.91 -21.50
C LEU A 147 25.35 -6.68 -22.81
N PRO A 148 26.52 -6.63 -23.41
CA PRO A 148 26.79 -7.42 -24.60
C PRO A 148 26.62 -8.91 -24.26
N GLU A 149 25.89 -9.61 -25.09
CA GLU A 149 25.48 -11.02 -24.99
C GLU A 149 26.66 -12.02 -25.10
N HIS A 150 27.86 -11.67 -24.65
CA HIS A 150 29.03 -12.56 -24.75
C HIS A 150 29.93 -12.51 -23.51
N ALA A 151 29.38 -12.77 -22.33
CA ALA A 151 30.17 -13.24 -21.22
C ALA A 151 29.76 -14.69 -20.90
N ARG A 152 30.40 -15.62 -21.62
CA ARG A 152 30.36 -17.04 -21.29
C ARG A 152 31.04 -17.25 -19.94
N LEU A 153 30.25 -17.50 -18.90
CA LEU A 153 30.76 -18.04 -17.64
C LEU A 153 31.11 -19.52 -17.81
N PRO A 154 32.19 -20.01 -17.21
CA PRO A 154 32.61 -21.41 -17.28
C PRO A 154 31.58 -22.31 -16.62
N GLN A 155 31.20 -23.38 -17.30
CA GLN A 155 30.38 -24.45 -16.76
C GLN A 155 31.01 -25.09 -15.55
N GLN A 156 30.41 -24.95 -14.38
CA GLN A 156 30.68 -25.87 -13.28
C GLN A 156 29.63 -26.97 -13.24
N ARG A 157 30.16 -28.19 -13.12
CA ARG A 157 29.51 -29.47 -13.20
C ARG A 157 28.31 -29.64 -12.29
N THR A 158 27.26 -30.19 -12.89
CA THR A 158 26.24 -31.14 -12.41
C THR A 158 26.22 -31.53 -10.92
N GLN A 159 25.13 -31.18 -10.24
CA GLN A 159 24.52 -32.01 -9.19
C GLN A 159 23.01 -32.10 -9.43
N PRO A 160 22.36 -33.20 -8.97
CA PRO A 160 21.11 -33.67 -9.58
C PRO A 160 19.88 -32.89 -9.19
N ALA A 161 18.96 -32.83 -10.16
CA ALA A 161 17.63 -32.25 -10.05
C ALA A 161 16.78 -32.92 -8.98
N GLY A 162 16.37 -32.14 -8.00
CA GLY A 162 15.34 -32.48 -7.05
C GLY A 162 14.93 -31.21 -6.29
N GLU A 163 13.69 -30.80 -6.42
CA GLU A 163 13.02 -29.79 -5.61
C GLU A 163 13.27 -28.29 -5.90
N LEU A 164 13.10 -27.84 -7.13
CA LEU A 164 13.00 -26.39 -7.42
C LEU A 164 11.84 -26.07 -8.39
N ARG A 165 10.66 -26.64 -8.15
CA ARG A 165 9.50 -26.40 -9.06
C ARG A 165 8.32 -25.68 -8.43
N LEU A 166 8.42 -25.16 -7.21
CA LEU A 166 7.31 -24.54 -6.48
C LEU A 166 7.45 -23.03 -6.21
N VAL A 167 8.47 -22.37 -6.75
CA VAL A 167 8.68 -20.90 -6.50
C VAL A 167 8.36 -20.04 -7.71
N SER A 168 8.05 -20.63 -8.86
CA SER A 168 7.90 -19.88 -10.11
C SER A 168 6.46 -19.45 -10.44
N GLU A 169 5.43 -20.04 -9.84
CA GLU A 169 4.04 -19.68 -10.15
C GLU A 169 3.51 -18.51 -9.31
N GLU A 170 4.02 -18.28 -8.11
CA GLU A 170 3.62 -17.12 -7.29
C GLU A 170 4.20 -15.76 -7.76
N ARG A 171 5.20 -15.76 -8.63
CA ARG A 171 5.82 -14.50 -9.16
C ARG A 171 5.06 -13.89 -10.32
N VAL A 172 4.25 -14.65 -11.03
CA VAL A 172 3.59 -14.19 -12.26
C VAL A 172 2.28 -13.44 -11.97
N GLU A 173 1.61 -13.73 -10.84
CA GLU A 173 0.39 -13.02 -10.46
C GLU A 173 0.64 -11.66 -9.79
N ASP A 174 1.85 -11.44 -9.27
CA ASP A 174 2.24 -10.21 -8.54
C ASP A 174 2.67 -9.06 -9.48
N ASP A 175 2.94 -9.34 -10.75
CA ASP A 175 3.43 -8.36 -11.74
C ASP A 175 2.31 -7.57 -12.44
N GLY A 176 1.05 -8.03 -12.38
CA GLY A 176 -0.04 -7.41 -13.12
C GLY A 176 -0.33 -5.96 -12.71
N GLY A 177 -0.32 -5.67 -11.43
CA GLY A 177 -0.55 -4.32 -10.93
C GLY A 177 0.61 -3.37 -11.22
N ALA A 178 1.85 -3.88 -11.19
CA ALA A 178 3.03 -3.10 -11.52
C ALA A 178 3.07 -2.76 -13.02
N ALA A 179 2.77 -3.73 -13.90
CA ALA A 179 2.69 -3.50 -15.33
C ALA A 179 1.64 -2.45 -15.69
N GLU A 180 0.45 -2.54 -15.09
CA GLU A 180 -0.63 -1.57 -15.29
C GLU A 180 -0.22 -0.16 -14.85
N LEU A 181 0.45 0.00 -13.71
CA LEU A 181 0.99 1.28 -13.26
C LEU A 181 1.98 1.85 -14.27
N LEU A 182 2.92 1.03 -14.75
CA LEU A 182 3.92 1.44 -15.73
C LEU A 182 3.28 1.90 -17.04
N ASP A 183 2.26 1.20 -17.51
CA ASP A 183 1.53 1.55 -18.73
C ASP A 183 0.81 2.91 -18.60
N VAL A 184 0.10 3.13 -17.48
CA VAL A 184 -0.65 4.38 -17.28
C VAL A 184 0.28 5.56 -17.04
N VAL A 185 1.35 5.38 -16.26
CA VAL A 185 2.38 6.44 -16.08
C VAL A 185 3.14 6.68 -17.38
N GLY A 186 3.38 5.62 -18.17
CA GLY A 186 3.94 5.72 -19.50
C GLY A 186 3.14 6.66 -20.41
N GLN A 187 1.81 6.59 -20.40
CA GLN A 187 0.95 7.49 -21.15
C GLN A 187 1.10 8.96 -20.72
N LEU A 188 1.25 9.25 -19.42
CA LEU A 188 1.52 10.61 -18.91
C LEU A 188 2.85 11.13 -19.43
N VAL A 189 3.90 10.31 -19.35
CA VAL A 189 5.26 10.63 -19.80
C VAL A 189 5.29 10.89 -21.31
N GLU A 190 4.70 10.00 -22.11
CA GLU A 190 4.68 10.12 -23.58
C GLU A 190 3.89 11.34 -24.04
N ARG A 191 2.75 11.65 -23.42
CA ARG A 191 1.98 12.87 -23.74
C ARG A 191 2.79 14.12 -23.46
N ALA A 192 3.45 14.22 -22.29
CA ALA A 192 4.26 15.38 -21.93
C ALA A 192 5.52 15.51 -22.80
N ARG A 193 6.12 14.37 -23.22
CA ARG A 193 7.26 14.34 -24.15
C ARG A 193 6.86 14.77 -25.55
N ALA A 194 5.74 14.25 -26.07
CA ALA A 194 5.22 14.60 -27.38
C ALA A 194 4.85 16.09 -27.50
N ALA A 195 4.40 16.70 -26.40
CA ALA A 195 4.15 18.14 -26.32
C ALA A 195 5.45 18.98 -26.20
N GLY A 196 6.62 18.35 -26.08
CA GLY A 196 7.89 19.05 -25.89
C GLY A 196 8.05 19.69 -24.51
N GLU A 197 7.22 19.32 -23.53
CA GLU A 197 7.21 19.92 -22.19
C GLU A 197 8.04 19.12 -21.18
N LEU A 198 8.29 17.82 -21.46
CA LEU A 198 9.15 16.94 -20.68
C LEU A 198 10.47 16.72 -21.40
N ARG A 199 11.58 16.72 -20.66
CA ARG A 199 12.90 16.39 -21.20
C ARG A 199 12.87 15.00 -21.85
N ALA A 200 13.56 14.82 -22.97
CA ALA A 200 13.58 13.59 -23.75
C ALA A 200 14.27 12.43 -23.04
N ASP A 201 15.18 12.73 -22.12
CA ASP A 201 15.94 11.75 -21.32
C ASP A 201 15.20 11.23 -20.07
N VAL A 202 14.04 11.79 -19.74
CA VAL A 202 13.24 11.36 -18.56
C VAL A 202 12.45 10.11 -18.90
N SER A 203 12.62 9.07 -18.12
CA SER A 203 11.91 7.79 -18.24
C SER A 203 10.72 7.69 -17.25
N VAL A 204 9.88 6.66 -17.42
CA VAL A 204 8.82 6.30 -16.46
C VAL A 204 9.40 6.02 -15.08
N SER A 205 10.56 5.35 -15.03
CA SER A 205 11.26 5.03 -13.78
C SER A 205 11.72 6.28 -13.04
N ASP A 206 12.16 7.32 -13.76
CA ASP A 206 12.55 8.59 -13.14
C ASP A 206 11.35 9.28 -12.49
N VAL A 207 10.19 9.25 -13.15
CA VAL A 207 8.93 9.78 -12.59
C VAL A 207 8.55 9.04 -11.31
N LEU A 208 8.62 7.72 -11.29
CA LEU A 208 8.34 6.90 -10.10
C LEU A 208 9.40 7.11 -9.01
N LEU A 209 10.68 7.30 -9.37
CA LEU A 209 11.74 7.62 -8.44
C LEU A 209 11.52 8.98 -7.76
N VAL A 210 11.03 9.98 -8.49
CA VAL A 210 10.64 11.28 -7.90
C VAL A 210 9.59 11.08 -6.82
N ILE A 211 8.56 10.26 -7.08
CA ILE A 211 7.52 9.97 -6.08
C ILE A 211 8.13 9.27 -4.86
N ALA A 212 9.01 8.29 -5.07
CA ALA A 212 9.64 7.52 -4.00
C ALA A 212 10.57 8.37 -3.11
N THR A 213 11.22 9.40 -3.68
CA THR A 213 12.23 10.20 -2.98
C THR A 213 11.74 11.54 -2.46
N ALA A 214 10.64 12.07 -3.02
CA ALA A 214 10.13 13.41 -2.68
C ALA A 214 9.44 13.50 -1.31
N ALA A 215 9.45 12.46 -0.49
CA ALA A 215 8.80 12.42 0.81
C ALA A 215 9.82 12.21 1.94
N PRO A 216 10.59 13.24 2.36
CA PRO A 216 11.52 13.13 3.47
C PRO A 216 10.78 12.79 4.77
N SER A 217 11.41 12.00 5.65
CA SER A 217 10.88 11.70 6.98
C SER A 217 11.36 12.76 7.96
N LEU A 218 10.46 13.66 8.36
CA LEU A 218 10.71 14.69 9.38
C LEU A 218 9.79 14.45 10.58
N PRO A 219 10.22 14.80 11.81
CA PRO A 219 9.43 14.60 13.02
C PRO A 219 8.13 15.42 13.06
N ASP A 220 8.13 16.60 12.45
CA ASP A 220 6.97 17.49 12.35
C ASP A 220 6.27 17.29 11.02
N ALA A 221 5.00 16.91 11.06
CA ALA A 221 4.18 16.66 9.89
C ALA A 221 3.99 17.90 9.00
N ALA A 222 3.90 19.10 9.58
CA ALA A 222 3.76 20.34 8.82
C ALA A 222 5.07 20.68 8.09
N GLN A 223 6.22 20.54 8.77
CA GLN A 223 7.52 20.71 8.15
C GLN A 223 7.78 19.66 7.07
N GLN A 224 7.38 18.42 7.31
CA GLN A 224 7.49 17.35 6.33
C GLN A 224 6.69 17.65 5.07
N ALA A 225 5.42 18.09 5.20
CA ALA A 225 4.59 18.46 4.06
C ALA A 225 5.19 19.63 3.27
N ALA A 226 5.67 20.67 3.95
CA ALA A 226 6.31 21.82 3.32
C ALA A 226 7.62 21.43 2.60
N ALA A 227 8.45 20.59 3.23
CA ALA A 227 9.70 20.11 2.63
C ALA A 227 9.43 19.24 1.40
N SER A 228 8.45 18.34 1.48
CA SER A 228 8.03 17.49 0.35
C SER A 228 7.53 18.32 -0.83
N ALA A 229 6.67 19.32 -0.57
CA ALA A 229 6.17 20.21 -1.61
C ALA A 229 7.31 21.00 -2.28
N ARG A 230 8.23 21.56 -1.47
CA ARG A 230 9.36 22.31 -1.99
C ARG A 230 10.33 21.45 -2.81
N LEU A 231 10.65 20.25 -2.32
CA LEU A 231 11.49 19.31 -3.05
C LEU A 231 10.86 18.92 -4.38
N LEU A 232 9.56 18.62 -4.35
CA LEU A 232 8.82 18.28 -5.55
C LEU A 232 8.80 19.43 -6.57
N ASP A 233 8.63 20.69 -6.14
CA ASP A 233 8.70 21.83 -7.05
C ASP A 233 10.06 21.94 -7.74
N ILE A 234 11.15 21.71 -7.01
CA ILE A 234 12.50 21.69 -7.57
C ILE A 234 12.67 20.55 -8.59
N LEU A 235 12.16 19.37 -8.26
CA LEU A 235 12.25 18.19 -9.15
C LEU A 235 11.41 18.39 -10.41
N LEU A 236 10.19 18.92 -10.28
CA LEU A 236 9.32 19.23 -11.43
C LEU A 236 9.98 20.22 -12.39
N GLU A 237 10.63 21.27 -11.85
CA GLU A 237 11.37 22.23 -12.69
C GLU A 237 12.56 21.56 -13.40
N GLY A 238 13.22 20.58 -12.73
CA GLY A 238 14.30 19.79 -13.31
C GLY A 238 13.87 18.82 -14.40
N LEU A 239 12.61 18.36 -14.37
CA LEU A 239 12.04 17.45 -15.38
C LEU A 239 11.57 18.18 -16.64
N ARG A 240 11.29 19.47 -16.54
CA ARG A 240 10.78 20.27 -17.64
C ARG A 240 11.82 20.45 -18.74
N SER A 241 11.37 20.39 -20.00
CA SER A 241 12.22 20.78 -21.12
C SER A 241 12.52 22.28 -21.04
N ARG A 242 13.77 22.66 -21.32
CA ARG A 242 14.15 24.07 -21.44
C ARG A 242 13.87 24.51 -22.85
N PRO A 243 13.18 25.64 -23.07
CA PRO A 243 13.09 26.22 -24.39
C PRO A 243 14.51 26.53 -24.88
N SER A 244 14.80 26.09 -26.11
CA SER A 244 16.06 26.30 -26.82
C SER A 244 16.21 27.79 -27.19
#